data_9623224edc9eff53c7ad67936e1fe0c9
#
_entry.id   9623224edc9eff53c7ad67936e1fe0c9
#
_cell.length_a   1.000
_cell.length_b   1.000
_cell.length_c   1.000
_cell.angle_alpha   90.00
_cell.angle_beta   90.00
_cell.angle_gamma   90.00
#
_symmetry.space_group_name_H-M   'P 1'
#
loop_
_entity.id
_entity.type
_entity.pdbx_description
1 polymer ?
#
loop_
_entity_poly.entity_id
_entity_poly.type
_entity_poly.pdbx_seq_one_letter_code
_entity_poly.pdbx_strand_id
1 'polypeptide(L)'
;TIISGAENVGKSFPVDGTVSVGRSHTNKVILKDSKVSRQHAEITLRGNECILIDLNSSNGTQVNGQKIHEHILSPNDEIQIGDFVMQFQK
;
A
#
# COMPACT_ATOMS: atom_id res chain seq x y z
N THR A 1 2.90 -13.57 -1.19
CA THR A 1 3.01 -12.17 -0.75
C THR A 1 1.64 -11.53 -0.78
N ILE A 2 1.21 -11.01 0.36
CA ILE A 2 -0.18 -10.55 0.54
C ILE A 2 -0.19 -9.24 1.31
N ILE A 3 -1.11 -8.33 0.91
CA ILE A 3 -1.45 -7.16 1.68
C ILE A 3 -2.88 -7.33 2.19
N SER A 4 -3.10 -7.05 3.46
CA SER A 4 -4.45 -7.04 4.02
C SER A 4 -4.74 -5.68 4.61
N GLY A 5 -5.98 -5.20 4.44
CA GLY A 5 -6.37 -3.88 4.90
C GLY A 5 -7.24 -3.96 6.15
N ALA A 6 -6.95 -3.11 7.14
CA ALA A 6 -7.70 -3.09 8.39
C ALA A 6 -9.15 -2.63 8.18
N GLU A 7 -9.38 -1.66 7.30
CA GLU A 7 -10.71 -1.16 6.97
C GLU A 7 -11.56 -2.22 6.26
N ASN A 8 -10.91 -3.11 5.54
CA ASN A 8 -11.56 -4.20 4.84
C ASN A 8 -11.16 -5.51 5.50
N VAL A 9 -11.56 -5.67 6.74
CA VAL A 9 -11.22 -6.84 7.53
C VAL A 9 -11.53 -8.11 6.75
N GLY A 10 -10.54 -8.97 6.60
CA GLY A 10 -10.65 -10.21 5.84
C GLY A 10 -10.33 -10.10 4.37
N LYS A 11 -10.14 -8.90 3.84
CA LYS A 11 -9.73 -8.73 2.45
C LYS A 11 -8.21 -8.74 2.35
N SER A 12 -7.71 -9.50 1.38
CA SER A 12 -6.29 -9.62 1.10
C SER A 12 -6.06 -9.46 -0.38
N PHE A 13 -4.92 -8.88 -0.74
CA PHE A 13 -4.56 -8.67 -2.14
C PHE A 13 -3.21 -9.30 -2.38
N PRO A 14 -3.11 -10.27 -3.29
CA PRO A 14 -1.82 -10.86 -3.62
C PRO A 14 -0.95 -9.86 -4.38
N VAL A 15 0.33 -9.83 -4.06
CA VAL A 15 1.29 -9.02 -4.80
C VAL A 15 1.95 -9.92 -5.83
N ASP A 16 1.55 -9.73 -7.09
CA ASP A 16 2.06 -10.49 -8.22
C ASP A 16 2.29 -9.47 -9.33
N GLY A 17 3.53 -9.04 -9.48
CA GLY A 17 3.86 -7.92 -10.34
C GLY A 17 3.70 -6.61 -9.61
N THR A 18 2.84 -5.73 -10.11
CA THR A 18 2.60 -4.43 -9.50
C THR A 18 1.17 -4.32 -9.01
N VAL A 19 1.01 -3.86 -7.77
CA VAL A 19 -0.29 -3.59 -7.15
C VAL A 19 -0.41 -2.10 -6.94
N SER A 20 -1.39 -1.47 -7.57
CA SER A 20 -1.65 -0.04 -7.40
C SER A 20 -2.62 0.20 -6.26
N VAL A 21 -2.39 1.28 -5.50
CA VAL A 21 -3.20 1.66 -4.35
C VAL A 21 -3.61 3.12 -4.49
N GLY A 22 -4.88 3.41 -4.33
CA GLY A 22 -5.33 4.78 -4.40
C GLY A 22 -6.85 4.91 -4.33
N ARG A 23 -7.32 6.15 -4.44
CA ARG A 23 -8.74 6.46 -4.34
C ARG A 23 -9.50 6.16 -5.62
N SER A 24 -8.83 6.24 -6.77
CA SER A 24 -9.47 5.97 -8.06
C SER A 24 -9.85 4.49 -8.17
N HIS A 25 -10.99 4.24 -8.79
CA HIS A 25 -11.45 2.87 -9.01
C HIS A 25 -10.61 2.10 -10.04
N THR A 26 -9.65 2.77 -10.67
CA THR A 26 -8.71 2.11 -11.58
C THR A 26 -7.59 1.39 -10.83
N ASN A 27 -7.46 1.64 -9.53
CA ASN A 27 -6.45 0.97 -8.72
C ASN A 27 -6.88 -0.43 -8.35
N LYS A 28 -5.91 -1.30 -8.11
CA LYS A 28 -6.18 -2.64 -7.65
C LYS A 28 -6.68 -2.64 -6.20
N VAL A 29 -6.06 -1.82 -5.35
CA VAL A 29 -6.52 -1.60 -3.99
C VAL A 29 -7.16 -0.22 -3.95
N ILE A 30 -8.46 -0.17 -3.74
CA ILE A 30 -9.22 1.07 -3.75
C ILE A 30 -9.48 1.51 -2.33
N LEU A 31 -8.97 2.69 -1.98
CA LEU A 31 -9.14 3.27 -0.65
C LEU A 31 -9.94 4.57 -0.79
N LYS A 32 -11.23 4.50 -0.52
CA LYS A 32 -12.16 5.63 -0.71
C LYS A 32 -12.10 6.58 0.47
N ASP A 33 -11.14 7.50 0.44
CA ASP A 33 -10.97 8.51 1.47
C ASP A 33 -10.39 9.75 0.81
N SER A 34 -10.88 10.93 1.21
CA SER A 34 -10.39 12.20 0.67
C SER A 34 -8.90 12.43 0.95
N LYS A 35 -8.36 11.78 1.98
CA LYS A 35 -6.94 11.86 2.31
C LYS A 35 -6.07 11.01 1.42
N VAL A 36 -6.66 10.16 0.60
CA VAL A 36 -5.94 9.28 -0.30
C VAL A 36 -5.92 9.88 -1.69
N SER A 37 -4.75 10.00 -2.28
CA SER A 37 -4.60 10.49 -3.65
C SER A 37 -5.18 9.47 -4.64
N ARG A 38 -5.58 9.93 -5.81
CA ARG A 38 -6.16 9.06 -6.82
C ARG A 38 -5.24 7.89 -7.14
N GLN A 39 -3.96 8.18 -7.34
CA GLN A 39 -2.91 7.18 -7.44
C GLN A 39 -1.93 7.50 -6.33
N HIS A 40 -2.00 6.75 -5.25
CA HIS A 40 -1.30 7.11 -4.02
C HIS A 40 0.04 6.40 -3.92
N ALA A 41 0.06 5.11 -4.17
CA ALA A 41 1.25 4.31 -4.02
C ALA A 41 1.15 3.05 -4.89
N GLU A 42 2.27 2.37 -5.03
CA GLU A 42 2.27 1.06 -5.68
C GLU A 42 3.25 0.14 -4.98
N ILE A 43 2.97 -1.15 -5.05
CA ILE A 43 3.86 -2.18 -4.54
C ILE A 43 4.27 -3.04 -5.72
N THR A 44 5.56 -3.14 -5.94
CA THR A 44 6.12 -3.86 -7.08
C THR A 44 6.96 -5.02 -6.58
N LEU A 45 6.71 -6.21 -7.14
CA LEU A 45 7.52 -7.39 -6.86
C LEU A 45 8.72 -7.40 -7.81
N ARG A 46 9.93 -7.41 -7.24
CA ARG A 46 11.19 -7.51 -7.98
C ARG A 46 11.99 -8.66 -7.39
N GLY A 47 12.07 -9.75 -8.13
CA GLY A 47 12.69 -10.96 -7.61
C GLY A 47 11.93 -11.45 -6.38
N ASN A 48 12.61 -11.50 -5.24
CA ASN A 48 12.00 -11.91 -3.98
C ASN A 48 11.61 -10.72 -3.08
N GLU A 49 11.75 -9.49 -3.58
CA GLU A 49 11.49 -8.30 -2.79
C GLU A 49 10.25 -7.57 -3.27
N CYS A 50 9.45 -7.09 -2.31
CA CYS A 50 8.32 -6.22 -2.59
C CYS A 50 8.68 -4.80 -2.19
N ILE A 51 8.57 -3.88 -3.14
CA ILE A 51 8.98 -2.50 -2.94
C ILE A 51 7.74 -1.62 -2.96
N LEU A 52 7.52 -0.89 -1.88
CA LEU A 52 6.45 0.10 -1.77
C LEU A 52 6.97 1.44 -2.23
N ILE A 53 6.28 2.06 -3.16
CA ILE A 53 6.67 3.35 -3.74
C ILE A 53 5.52 4.33 -3.58
N ASP A 54 5.78 5.48 -2.94
CA ASP A 54 4.83 6.56 -2.86
C ASP A 54 4.85 7.34 -4.18
N LEU A 55 3.70 7.54 -4.78
CA LEU A 55 3.57 8.20 -6.08
C LEU A 55 3.33 9.70 -5.92
N ASN A 56 4.13 10.35 -5.08
CA ASN A 56 4.03 11.79 -4.83
C ASN A 56 2.66 12.17 -4.25
N SER A 57 2.17 11.35 -3.35
CA SER A 57 0.86 11.56 -2.75
C SER A 57 0.81 12.85 -1.93
N SER A 58 -0.39 13.43 -1.82
CA SER A 58 -0.58 14.68 -1.10
C SER A 58 -0.31 14.54 0.40
N ASN A 59 -0.69 13.42 0.99
CA ASN A 59 -0.60 13.21 2.43
C ASN A 59 0.48 12.20 2.84
N GLY A 60 1.15 11.58 1.86
CA GLY A 60 2.24 10.67 2.13
C GLY A 60 1.81 9.25 2.44
N THR A 61 2.80 8.38 2.50
CA THR A 61 2.66 6.97 2.84
C THR A 61 3.61 6.68 3.99
N GLN A 62 3.14 5.93 4.99
CA GLN A 62 3.95 5.60 6.16
C GLN A 62 4.10 4.09 6.28
N VAL A 63 5.28 3.68 6.74
CA VAL A 63 5.54 2.28 7.09
C VAL A 63 6.02 2.26 8.53
N ASN A 64 5.29 1.53 9.37
CA ASN A 64 5.56 1.43 10.80
C ASN A 64 5.71 2.81 11.46
N GLY A 65 4.87 3.76 11.04
CA GLY A 65 4.83 5.11 11.59
C GLY A 65 5.83 6.08 10.99
N GLN A 66 6.61 5.66 10.00
CA GLN A 66 7.60 6.52 9.35
C GLN A 66 7.20 6.81 7.91
N LYS A 67 7.23 8.08 7.53
CA LYS A 67 6.94 8.49 6.17
C LYS A 67 8.05 8.03 5.24
N ILE A 68 7.66 7.42 4.12
CA ILE A 68 8.61 6.87 3.15
C ILE A 68 8.29 7.40 1.75
N HIS A 69 9.28 7.37 0.87
CA HIS A 69 9.08 7.52 -0.56
C HIS A 69 9.20 6.17 -1.25
N GLU A 70 10.13 5.36 -0.79
CA GLU A 70 10.36 4.02 -1.30
C GLU A 70 10.84 3.16 -0.15
N HIS A 71 10.32 1.95 -0.05
CA HIS A 71 10.64 1.08 1.08
C HIS A 71 10.54 -0.38 0.65
N ILE A 72 11.56 -1.16 0.98
CA ILE A 72 11.54 -2.61 0.77
C ILE A 72 10.75 -3.22 1.94
N LEU A 73 9.62 -3.83 1.64
CA LEU A 73 8.72 -4.34 2.67
C LEU A 73 9.27 -5.61 3.31
N SER A 74 9.12 -5.68 4.61
CA SER A 74 9.43 -6.87 5.41
C SER A 74 8.14 -7.48 5.94
N PRO A 75 8.12 -8.78 6.25
CA PRO A 75 6.92 -9.40 6.83
C PRO A 75 6.45 -8.63 8.06
N ASN A 76 5.14 -8.43 8.17
CA ASN A 76 4.46 -7.72 9.25
C ASN A 76 4.63 -6.20 9.23
N ASP A 77 5.21 -5.62 8.18
CA ASP A 77 5.23 -4.17 8.06
C ASP A 77 3.81 -3.62 7.97
N GLU A 78 3.55 -2.54 8.70
CA GLU A 78 2.26 -1.84 8.64
C GLU A 78 2.38 -0.65 7.72
N ILE A 79 1.53 -0.62 6.70
CA ILE A 79 1.48 0.45 5.72
C ILE A 79 0.27 1.31 6.04
N GLN A 80 0.50 2.61 6.26
CA GLN A 80 -0.60 3.55 6.51
C GLN A 80 -0.74 4.53 5.37
N ILE A 81 -1.95 4.59 4.81
CA ILE A 81 -2.31 5.52 3.73
C ILE A 81 -3.63 6.16 4.14
N GLY A 82 -3.62 7.47 4.38
CA GLY A 82 -4.78 8.15 4.96
C GLY A 82 -5.11 7.55 6.32
N ASP A 83 -6.36 7.15 6.51
CA ASP A 83 -6.80 6.47 7.73
C ASP A 83 -6.76 4.95 7.60
N PHE A 84 -6.30 4.44 6.47
CA PHE A 84 -6.23 3.00 6.23
C PHE A 84 -4.90 2.43 6.69
N VAL A 85 -4.98 1.28 7.35
CA VAL A 85 -3.80 0.55 7.78
C VAL A 85 -3.83 -0.82 7.11
N MET A 86 -2.75 -1.16 6.44
CA MET A 86 -2.60 -2.43 5.77
C MET A 86 -1.37 -3.14 6.32
N GLN A 87 -1.41 -4.46 6.32
CA GLN A 87 -0.27 -5.25 6.77
C GLN A 87 0.29 -6.06 5.61
N PHE A 88 1.61 -6.02 5.47
CA PHE A 88 2.31 -6.81 4.48
C PHE A 88 2.66 -8.16 5.06
N GLN A 89 2.31 -9.22 4.33
CA GLN A 89 2.62 -10.59 4.72
C GLN A 89 3.27 -11.31 3.56
N LYS A 90 4.26 -12.10 3.89
CA LYS A 90 5.04 -12.80 2.89
C LYS A 90 4.65 -14.27 2.78
#